data_646f9013f2109745e077835b43b3f1cb
#
_entry.id   646f9013f2109745e077835b43b3f1cb
#
_cell.length_a   1.000
_cell.length_b   1.000
_cell.length_c   1.000
_cell.angle_alpha   90.00
_cell.angle_beta   90.00
_cell.angle_gamma   90.00
#
_symmetry.space_group_name_H-M   'P 1'
#
loop_
_entity.id
_entity.type
_entity.pdbx_description
1 polymer ?
#
loop_
_entity_poly.entity_id
_entity_poly.type
_entity_poly.pdbx_seq_one_letter_code
_entity_poly.pdbx_strand_id
1 'polypeptide(L)'
;MSKLHGRIGGITQGYDLHADWNGQDLRGRIGGRFEGKDISLNLRSGDIDGRIGGTFAGFDADGDVTPQGVRVRLGGRIDGDDIHLEIRDGQVTGRFSGRLDGKDVNLSVDGDRLHGRIGGVVEGKDVNLELGGVPPLVAALAAVCAYKALEDEQASASAASTATS
;
A
#
# COMPACT_ATOMS: atom_id res chain seq x y z
N MET A 1 3.61 20.98 -4.25
CA MET A 1 2.93 19.72 -3.89
C MET A 1 3.67 18.56 -4.52
N SER A 2 3.99 17.56 -3.72
CA SER A 2 4.71 16.38 -4.19
C SER A 2 3.74 15.36 -4.81
N LYS A 3 4.20 14.61 -5.80
CA LYS A 3 3.34 13.67 -6.55
C LYS A 3 3.98 12.29 -6.61
N LEU A 4 3.31 11.33 -6.00
CA LEU A 4 3.68 9.93 -6.06
C LEU A 4 2.96 9.27 -7.24
N HIS A 5 3.67 8.54 -8.07
CA HIS A 5 3.02 7.77 -9.12
C HIS A 5 3.85 6.54 -9.51
N GLY A 6 3.17 5.54 -10.02
CA GLY A 6 3.79 4.33 -10.49
C GLY A 6 2.85 3.15 -10.49
N ARG A 7 3.42 1.95 -10.34
CA ARG A 7 2.66 0.73 -10.49
C ARG A 7 3.06 -0.33 -9.46
N ILE A 8 2.06 -1.07 -8.99
CA ILE A 8 2.21 -2.25 -8.16
C ILE A 8 1.64 -3.44 -8.93
N GLY A 9 2.44 -4.49 -9.11
CA GLY A 9 2.07 -5.68 -9.86
C GLY A 9 2.53 -5.67 -11.32
N GLY A 10 2.09 -6.67 -12.06
CA GLY A 10 2.47 -6.85 -13.47
C GLY A 10 1.63 -6.03 -14.45
N ILE A 11 1.89 -6.26 -15.75
CA ILE A 11 1.20 -5.55 -16.84
C ILE A 11 -0.29 -5.89 -16.91
N THR A 12 -0.62 -7.16 -16.68
CA THR A 12 -2.00 -7.66 -16.77
C THR A 12 -2.74 -7.64 -15.43
N GLN A 13 -2.01 -7.84 -14.33
CA GLN A 13 -2.57 -7.84 -12.98
C GLN A 13 -1.77 -6.90 -12.11
N GLY A 14 -2.25 -5.70 -11.98
CA GLY A 14 -1.60 -4.69 -11.18
C GLY A 14 -2.42 -3.43 -11.10
N TYR A 15 -2.01 -2.55 -10.21
CA TYR A 15 -2.64 -1.26 -9.98
C TYR A 15 -1.68 -0.12 -10.25
N ASP A 16 -2.18 0.90 -10.90
CA ASP A 16 -1.52 2.20 -10.96
C ASP A 16 -1.82 2.96 -9.66
N LEU A 17 -0.83 3.66 -9.17
CA LEU A 17 -0.96 4.52 -8.00
C LEU A 17 -0.61 5.94 -8.39
N HIS A 18 -1.52 6.87 -8.11
CA HIS A 18 -1.31 8.30 -8.27
C HIS A 18 -1.79 9.01 -7.03
N ALA A 19 -0.93 9.75 -6.37
CA ALA A 19 -1.29 10.48 -5.15
C ALA A 19 -0.53 11.79 -5.01
N ASP A 20 -1.19 12.77 -4.44
CA ASP A 20 -0.62 14.06 -4.08
C ASP A 20 -0.29 14.09 -2.59
N TRP A 21 0.85 14.68 -2.25
CA TRP A 21 1.34 14.82 -0.88
C TRP A 21 1.59 16.30 -0.56
N ASN A 22 1.00 16.79 0.51
CA ASN A 22 1.14 18.19 0.95
C ASN A 22 2.05 18.37 2.19
N GLY A 23 2.74 17.30 2.60
CA GLY A 23 3.56 17.29 3.82
C GLY A 23 2.87 16.63 5.00
N GLN A 24 1.57 16.37 4.92
CA GLN A 24 0.77 15.76 5.96
C GLN A 24 -0.28 14.78 5.42
N ASP A 25 -0.93 15.14 4.33
CA ASP A 25 -1.97 14.29 3.71
C ASP A 25 -1.46 13.71 2.39
N LEU A 26 -1.66 12.41 2.22
CA LEU A 26 -1.52 11.73 0.94
C LEU A 26 -2.93 11.39 0.43
N ARG A 27 -3.27 11.92 -0.73
CA ARG A 27 -4.58 11.69 -1.35
C ARG A 27 -4.44 11.35 -2.81
N GLY A 28 -5.11 10.31 -3.23
CA GLY A 28 -5.01 9.87 -4.61
C GLY A 28 -5.89 8.69 -4.94
N ARG A 29 -5.45 7.95 -5.93
CA ARG A 29 -6.20 6.82 -6.46
C ARG A 29 -5.30 5.64 -6.74
N ILE A 30 -5.81 4.47 -6.39
CA ILE A 30 -5.23 3.16 -6.67
C ILE A 30 -6.16 2.49 -7.67
N GLY A 31 -5.63 1.98 -8.77
CA GLY A 31 -6.47 1.16 -9.63
C GLY A 31 -6.13 1.20 -11.10
N GLY A 32 -6.95 0.49 -11.85
CA GLY A 32 -6.91 0.45 -13.30
C GLY A 32 -7.79 1.51 -13.94
N ARG A 33 -7.95 1.37 -15.25
CA ARG A 33 -8.63 2.37 -16.08
C ARG A 33 -10.12 2.51 -15.79
N PHE A 34 -10.78 1.43 -15.35
CA PHE A 34 -12.21 1.38 -15.12
C PHE A 34 -12.59 1.12 -13.67
N GLU A 35 -11.70 0.50 -12.91
CA GLU A 35 -11.91 0.18 -11.51
C GLU A 35 -10.77 0.75 -10.69
N GLY A 36 -11.08 1.36 -9.59
CA GLY A 36 -10.08 1.95 -8.72
C GLY A 36 -10.65 2.29 -7.36
N LYS A 37 -9.76 2.53 -6.43
CA LYS A 37 -10.09 2.90 -5.04
C LYS A 37 -9.36 4.18 -4.69
N ASP A 38 -10.05 5.05 -3.98
CA ASP A 38 -9.41 6.23 -3.45
C ASP A 38 -8.51 5.86 -2.28
N ILE A 39 -7.39 6.53 -2.14
CA ILE A 39 -6.52 6.45 -0.99
C ILE A 39 -6.43 7.81 -0.33
N SER A 40 -6.65 7.84 0.98
CA SER A 40 -6.52 9.04 1.79
C SER A 40 -5.82 8.67 3.09
N LEU A 41 -4.62 9.18 3.29
CA LEU A 41 -3.84 8.97 4.50
C LEU A 41 -3.52 10.33 5.10
N ASN A 42 -3.78 10.49 6.38
CA ASN A 42 -3.40 11.67 7.15
C ASN A 42 -2.32 11.27 8.15
N LEU A 43 -1.20 11.98 8.12
CA LEU A 43 -0.06 11.73 9.00
C LEU A 43 0.16 12.98 9.86
N ARG A 44 -0.52 13.04 10.98
CA ARG A 44 -0.50 14.21 11.85
C ARG A 44 0.16 13.88 13.18
N SER A 45 1.25 14.61 13.47
CA SER A 45 1.96 14.47 14.76
C SER A 45 2.44 13.04 15.07
N GLY A 46 2.82 12.30 14.02
CA GLY A 46 3.25 10.91 14.17
C GLY A 46 2.12 9.87 14.14
N ASP A 47 0.87 10.29 14.13
CA ASP A 47 -0.27 9.39 14.00
C ASP A 47 -0.66 9.23 12.54
N ILE A 48 -1.11 8.03 12.19
CA ILE A 48 -1.63 7.72 10.86
C ILE A 48 -3.11 7.40 11.00
N ASP A 49 -3.93 8.08 10.22
CA ASP A 49 -5.35 7.85 10.10
C ASP A 49 -5.72 7.92 8.63
N GLY A 50 -6.41 6.92 8.13
CA GLY A 50 -6.73 6.92 6.71
C GLY A 50 -7.79 5.93 6.30
N ARG A 51 -8.13 6.04 5.01
CA ARG A 51 -9.13 5.18 4.37
C ARG A 51 -8.70 4.84 2.96
N ILE A 52 -8.85 3.58 2.60
CA ILE A 52 -8.63 3.08 1.25
C ILE A 52 -9.95 2.48 0.75
N GLY A 53 -10.42 2.99 -0.38
CA GLY A 53 -11.68 2.56 -0.96
C GLY A 53 -12.89 3.33 -0.44
N GLY A 54 -14.08 2.89 -0.85
CA GLY A 54 -15.34 3.52 -0.47
C GLY A 54 -15.87 3.08 0.89
N THR A 55 -17.06 3.59 1.22
CA THR A 55 -17.71 3.35 2.51
C THR A 55 -18.01 1.87 2.76
N PHE A 56 -18.38 1.14 1.71
CA PHE A 56 -18.82 -0.25 1.83
C PHE A 56 -17.78 -1.29 1.40
N ALA A 57 -16.78 -0.87 0.63
CA ALA A 57 -15.79 -1.78 0.05
C ALA A 57 -14.37 -1.22 0.19
N GLY A 58 -13.99 -0.91 1.40
CA GLY A 58 -12.69 -0.37 1.70
C GLY A 58 -12.20 -0.84 3.06
N PHE A 59 -11.06 -0.32 3.46
CA PHE A 59 -10.48 -0.58 4.78
C PHE A 59 -9.84 0.68 5.36
N ASP A 60 -9.79 0.74 6.68
CA ASP A 60 -9.15 1.83 7.40
C ASP A 60 -7.67 1.55 7.60
N ALA A 61 -6.89 2.61 7.78
CA ALA A 61 -5.49 2.56 8.13
C ALA A 61 -5.26 3.39 9.40
N ASP A 62 -4.82 2.74 10.46
CA ASP A 62 -4.57 3.38 11.76
C ASP A 62 -3.22 2.96 12.30
N GLY A 63 -2.43 3.90 12.78
CA GLY A 63 -1.14 3.58 13.35
C GLY A 63 -0.25 4.78 13.64
N ASP A 64 1.06 4.53 13.60
CA ASP A 64 2.08 5.50 13.96
C ASP A 64 3.19 5.54 12.91
N VAL A 65 3.75 6.73 12.72
CA VAL A 65 4.94 6.94 11.91
C VAL A 65 6.02 7.67 12.70
N THR A 66 7.24 7.20 12.55
CA THR A 66 8.46 7.86 13.03
C THR A 66 9.40 8.09 11.85
N PRO A 67 10.49 8.85 12.01
CA PRO A 67 11.46 9.01 10.92
C PRO A 67 12.09 7.68 10.45
N GLN A 68 12.09 6.65 11.28
CA GLN A 68 12.70 5.36 10.99
C GLN A 68 11.71 4.27 10.59
N GLY A 69 10.43 4.42 10.88
CA GLY A 69 9.50 3.35 10.65
C GLY A 69 8.03 3.71 10.70
N VAL A 70 7.23 2.74 10.30
CA VAL A 70 5.77 2.83 10.26
C VAL A 70 5.19 1.57 10.89
N ARG A 71 4.21 1.74 11.75
CA ARG A 71 3.38 0.64 12.27
C ARG A 71 1.92 1.00 12.04
N VAL A 72 1.26 0.22 11.22
CA VAL A 72 -0.12 0.51 10.81
C VAL A 72 -0.92 -0.77 10.78
N ARG A 73 -2.15 -0.68 11.24
CA ARG A 73 -3.15 -1.70 11.04
C ARG A 73 -4.07 -1.31 9.89
N LEU A 74 -4.21 -2.22 8.94
CA LEU A 74 -5.11 -2.07 7.78
C LEU A 74 -6.32 -2.97 7.98
N GLY A 75 -7.51 -2.38 8.02
CA GLY A 75 -8.75 -3.11 8.20
C GLY A 75 -9.33 -3.06 9.60
N GLY A 76 -10.24 -3.98 9.92
CA GLY A 76 -10.94 -4.02 11.19
C GLY A 76 -10.17 -4.71 12.32
N ARG A 77 -10.78 -4.74 13.50
CA ARG A 77 -10.19 -5.39 14.68
C ARG A 77 -10.01 -6.90 14.53
N ILE A 78 -10.89 -7.53 13.77
CA ILE A 78 -10.93 -9.00 13.63
C ILE A 78 -10.22 -9.44 12.36
N ASP A 79 -10.45 -8.74 11.25
CA ASP A 79 -9.96 -9.10 9.92
C ASP A 79 -9.01 -8.04 9.37
N GLY A 80 -8.09 -7.57 10.19
CA GLY A 80 -7.10 -6.58 9.77
C GLY A 80 -5.72 -7.19 9.61
N ASP A 81 -4.87 -6.47 8.90
CA ASP A 81 -3.46 -6.81 8.70
C ASP A 81 -2.59 -5.80 9.42
N ASP A 82 -1.55 -6.29 10.08
CA ASP A 82 -0.56 -5.44 10.72
C ASP A 82 0.64 -5.23 9.81
N ILE A 83 1.02 -3.97 9.65
CA ILE A 83 2.14 -3.56 8.83
C ILE A 83 3.22 -2.97 9.72
N HIS A 84 4.43 -3.45 9.55
CA HIS A 84 5.61 -2.87 10.18
C HIS A 84 6.67 -2.63 9.09
N LEU A 85 7.03 -1.38 8.87
CA LEU A 85 8.04 -0.98 7.91
C LEU A 85 9.14 -0.20 8.61
N GLU A 86 10.39 -0.44 8.22
CA GLU A 86 11.55 0.32 8.67
C GLU A 86 12.37 0.77 7.47
N ILE A 87 12.95 1.97 7.57
CA ILE A 87 13.89 2.47 6.58
C ILE A 87 15.29 2.57 7.19
N ARG A 88 16.27 2.02 6.48
CA ARG A 88 17.68 2.09 6.85
C ARG A 88 18.53 2.05 5.59
N ASP A 89 19.41 3.04 5.44
CA ASP A 89 20.35 3.11 4.31
C ASP A 89 19.69 2.97 2.93
N GLY A 90 18.55 3.64 2.74
CA GLY A 90 17.83 3.61 1.49
C GLY A 90 17.07 2.30 1.22
N GLN A 91 16.97 1.41 2.21
CA GLN A 91 16.19 0.20 2.15
C GLN A 91 14.95 0.31 3.04
N VAL A 92 13.78 0.02 2.49
CA VAL A 92 12.55 -0.12 3.26
C VAL A 92 12.25 -1.61 3.35
N THR A 93 12.30 -2.12 4.56
CA THR A 93 12.03 -3.53 4.85
C THR A 93 10.93 -3.63 5.88
N GLY A 94 10.24 -4.75 5.87
CA GLY A 94 9.22 -4.97 6.86
C GLY A 94 8.37 -6.19 6.57
N ARG A 95 7.27 -6.26 7.29
CA ARG A 95 6.36 -7.38 7.20
C ARG A 95 4.92 -6.89 7.20
N PHE A 96 4.18 -7.48 6.33
CA PHE A 96 2.75 -7.39 6.20
C PHE A 96 2.21 -8.71 6.74
N SER A 97 1.58 -8.69 7.90
CA SER A 97 1.09 -9.90 8.54
C SER A 97 -0.43 -9.93 8.56
N GLY A 98 -0.99 -10.84 7.78
CA GLY A 98 -2.39 -11.17 7.82
C GLY A 98 -2.68 -12.37 8.73
N ARG A 99 -3.93 -12.75 8.75
CA ARG A 99 -4.44 -13.83 9.62
C ARG A 99 -3.86 -15.20 9.33
N LEU A 100 -3.43 -15.46 8.09
CA LEU A 100 -2.96 -16.77 7.67
C LEU A 100 -1.52 -16.76 7.16
N ASP A 101 -1.12 -15.78 6.38
CA ASP A 101 0.19 -15.74 5.76
C ASP A 101 0.80 -14.34 5.80
N GLY A 102 1.93 -14.22 6.47
CA GLY A 102 2.70 -12.98 6.45
C GLY A 102 3.43 -12.79 5.12
N LYS A 103 3.63 -11.55 4.72
CA LYS A 103 4.35 -11.18 3.50
C LYS A 103 5.47 -10.21 3.83
N ASP A 104 6.63 -10.46 3.25
CA ASP A 104 7.77 -9.58 3.43
C ASP A 104 7.71 -8.39 2.46
N VAL A 105 8.17 -7.26 2.94
CA VAL A 105 8.32 -6.05 2.15
C VAL A 105 9.81 -5.76 2.00
N ASN A 106 10.28 -5.65 0.76
CA ASN A 106 11.66 -5.33 0.43
C ASN A 106 11.69 -4.32 -0.70
N LEU A 107 11.89 -3.07 -0.35
CA LEU A 107 11.93 -1.96 -1.30
C LEU A 107 13.23 -1.19 -1.16
N SER A 108 13.73 -0.68 -2.27
CA SER A 108 14.96 0.12 -2.33
C SER A 108 14.63 1.52 -2.83
N VAL A 109 15.25 2.51 -2.21
CA VAL A 109 15.21 3.90 -2.67
C VAL A 109 16.44 4.14 -3.54
N ASP A 110 16.21 4.53 -4.79
CA ASP A 110 17.26 4.85 -5.73
C ASP A 110 16.93 6.20 -6.40
N GLY A 111 17.56 7.26 -5.90
CA GLY A 111 17.22 8.62 -6.31
C GLY A 111 15.77 8.95 -5.97
N ASP A 112 14.99 9.28 -6.99
CA ASP A 112 13.56 9.60 -6.87
C ASP A 112 12.65 8.39 -7.08
N ARG A 113 13.18 7.19 -6.99
CA ARG A 113 12.46 5.96 -7.26
C ARG A 113 12.43 5.03 -6.06
N LEU A 114 11.26 4.44 -5.80
CA LEU A 114 11.08 3.36 -4.84
C LEU A 114 10.70 2.10 -5.63
N HIS A 115 11.50 1.06 -5.52
CA HIS A 115 11.27 -0.17 -6.26
C HIS A 115 11.61 -1.40 -5.42
N GLY A 116 11.02 -2.52 -5.78
CA GLY A 116 11.27 -3.79 -5.10
C GLY A 116 10.07 -4.69 -5.14
N ARG A 117 9.82 -5.42 -4.07
CA ARG A 117 8.80 -6.45 -4.06
C ARG A 117 8.10 -6.55 -2.71
N ILE A 118 6.80 -6.80 -2.77
CA ILE A 118 5.96 -7.16 -1.61
C ILE A 118 5.49 -8.59 -1.82
N GLY A 119 5.72 -9.45 -0.83
CA GLY A 119 5.36 -10.86 -0.87
C GLY A 119 6.46 -11.77 -1.38
N GLY A 120 6.13 -13.05 -1.57
CA GLY A 120 7.06 -14.08 -1.98
C GLY A 120 7.37 -14.08 -3.47
N VAL A 121 8.22 -15.03 -3.88
CA VAL A 121 8.66 -15.18 -5.27
C VAL A 121 7.51 -15.53 -6.20
N VAL A 122 6.54 -16.30 -5.74
CA VAL A 122 5.43 -16.80 -6.57
C VAL A 122 4.21 -15.88 -6.50
N GLU A 123 3.81 -15.46 -5.31
CA GLU A 123 2.59 -14.66 -5.09
C GLU A 123 2.83 -13.19 -4.81
N GLY A 124 4.07 -12.76 -4.83
CA GLY A 124 4.41 -11.37 -4.60
C GLY A 124 4.13 -10.46 -5.78
N LYS A 125 4.17 -9.17 -5.54
CA LYS A 125 3.97 -8.12 -6.54
C LYS A 125 5.18 -7.20 -6.58
N ASP A 126 5.61 -6.84 -7.76
CA ASP A 126 6.64 -5.83 -7.95
C ASP A 126 6.09 -4.43 -7.66
N VAL A 127 6.94 -3.60 -7.09
CA VAL A 127 6.64 -2.18 -6.81
C VAL A 127 7.61 -1.33 -7.62
N ASN A 128 7.10 -0.33 -8.29
CA ASN A 128 7.90 0.63 -9.03
C ASN A 128 7.21 1.99 -9.01
N LEU A 129 7.66 2.86 -8.13
CA LEU A 129 7.07 4.18 -7.89
C LEU A 129 8.10 5.28 -8.07
N GLU A 130 7.70 6.38 -8.67
CA GLU A 130 8.42 7.65 -8.64
C GLU A 130 7.92 8.44 -7.44
N LEU A 131 8.86 8.85 -6.58
CA LEU A 131 8.54 9.51 -5.31
C LEU A 131 8.02 10.93 -5.48
N GLY A 132 8.60 11.69 -6.41
CA GLY A 132 8.19 13.07 -6.69
C GLY A 132 8.24 13.98 -5.46
N GLY A 133 9.17 13.70 -4.53
CA GLY A 133 9.30 14.45 -3.28
C GLY A 133 8.50 13.87 -2.10
N VAL A 134 7.77 12.80 -2.30
CA VAL A 134 7.07 12.10 -1.20
C VAL A 134 8.08 11.31 -0.38
N PRO A 135 8.02 11.35 0.97
CA PRO A 135 8.92 10.56 1.80
C PRO A 135 8.84 9.06 1.49
N PRO A 136 9.96 8.35 1.42
CA PRO A 136 9.98 6.92 1.07
C PRO A 136 9.08 6.03 1.94
N LEU A 137 9.01 6.28 3.24
CA LEU A 137 8.12 5.51 4.14
C LEU A 137 6.65 5.73 3.84
N VAL A 138 6.26 6.95 3.47
CA VAL A 138 4.88 7.27 3.07
C VAL A 138 4.55 6.58 1.74
N ALA A 139 5.46 6.61 0.79
CA ALA A 139 5.31 5.91 -0.48
C ALA A 139 5.23 4.39 -0.30
N ALA A 140 6.06 3.82 0.58
CA ALA A 140 6.04 2.40 0.91
C ALA A 140 4.71 1.99 1.56
N LEU A 141 4.19 2.81 2.48
CA LEU A 141 2.87 2.58 3.08
C LEU A 141 1.77 2.62 2.01
N ALA A 142 1.81 3.58 1.10
CA ALA A 142 0.86 3.64 -0.01
C ALA A 142 0.95 2.40 -0.92
N ALA A 143 2.15 1.89 -1.17
CA ALA A 143 2.36 0.65 -1.93
C ALA A 143 1.75 -0.57 -1.23
N VAL A 144 1.91 -0.68 0.09
CA VAL A 144 1.31 -1.76 0.88
C VAL A 144 -0.22 -1.67 0.87
N CYS A 145 -0.77 -0.46 0.98
CA CYS A 145 -2.22 -0.25 0.86
C CYS A 145 -2.75 -0.68 -0.52
N ALA A 146 -2.03 -0.33 -1.58
CA ALA A 146 -2.38 -0.75 -2.94
C ALA A 146 -2.29 -2.26 -3.12
N TYR A 147 -1.28 -2.89 -2.54
CA TYR A 147 -1.11 -4.34 -2.54
C TYR A 147 -2.30 -5.04 -1.87
N LYS A 148 -2.70 -4.59 -0.68
CA LYS A 148 -3.86 -5.13 0.02
C LYS A 148 -5.15 -4.94 -0.78
N ALA A 149 -5.36 -3.77 -1.36
CA ALA A 149 -6.53 -3.49 -2.19
C ALA A 149 -6.62 -4.44 -3.39
N LEU A 150 -5.48 -4.74 -4.02
CA LEU A 150 -5.39 -5.69 -5.14
C LEU A 150 -5.69 -7.12 -4.69
N GLU A 151 -5.14 -7.56 -3.55
CA GLU A 151 -5.43 -8.88 -2.98
C GLU A 151 -6.92 -9.04 -2.64
N ASP A 152 -7.50 -8.06 -1.98
CA ASP A 152 -8.92 -8.09 -1.59
C ASP A 152 -9.84 -8.19 -2.83
N GLU A 153 -9.48 -7.52 -3.91
CA GLU A 153 -10.22 -7.60 -5.17
C GLU A 153 -10.09 -8.96 -5.85
N GLN A 154 -8.88 -9.52 -5.88
CA GLN A 154 -8.65 -10.87 -6.44
C GLN A 154 -9.38 -11.94 -5.64
N ALA A 155 -9.42 -11.83 -4.32
CA ALA A 155 -10.18 -12.75 -3.46
C ALA A 155 -11.68 -12.65 -3.71
N SER A 156 -12.22 -11.44 -3.88
CA SER A 156 -13.64 -11.22 -4.20
C SER A 156 -14.01 -11.78 -5.57
N ALA A 157 -13.16 -11.60 -6.57
CA ALA A 157 -13.35 -12.14 -7.91
C ALA A 157 -13.35 -13.68 -7.91
N SER A 158 -12.44 -14.30 -7.17
CA SER A 158 -12.39 -15.76 -7.01
C SER A 158 -13.63 -16.32 -6.32
N ALA A 159 -14.12 -15.66 -5.26
CA ALA A 159 -15.34 -16.04 -4.56
C ALA A 159 -16.57 -15.94 -5.47
N ALA A 160 -16.69 -14.88 -6.26
CA ALA A 160 -17.78 -14.70 -7.22
C ALA A 160 -17.75 -15.77 -8.32
N SER A 161 -16.58 -16.14 -8.82
CA SER A 161 -16.40 -17.22 -9.80
C SER A 161 -16.81 -18.57 -9.27
N THR A 162 -16.54 -18.87 -8.00
CA THR A 162 -16.93 -20.12 -7.34
C THR A 162 -18.44 -20.22 -7.11
N ALA A 163 -19.10 -19.10 -6.83
CA ALA A 163 -20.54 -19.04 -6.57
C ALA A 163 -21.40 -19.26 -7.82
N THR A 164 -20.85 -19.06 -9.04
CA THR A 164 -21.58 -19.24 -10.30
C THR A 164 -21.41 -20.63 -10.92
N SER A 165 -20.61 -21.48 -10.34
CA SER A 165 -20.44 -22.87 -10.74
C SER A 165 -21.27 -23.80 -9.83
#